data_4e16e5fcada1d91776c765940759f837
#
_entry.id   4e16e5fcada1d91776c765940759f837
#
_cell.length_a   1.000
_cell.length_b   1.000
_cell.length_c   1.000
_cell.angle_alpha   90.00
_cell.angle_beta   90.00
_cell.angle_gamma   90.00
#
_symmetry.space_group_name_H-M   'P 1'
#
loop_
_entity.id
_entity.type
_entity.pdbx_description
1 polymer ?
#
loop_
_entity_poly.entity_id
_entity_poly.type
_entity_poly.pdbx_seq_one_letter_code
_entity_poly.pdbx_strand_id
1 'polypeptide(L)'
;MNRFVKALPFIAGLTLCHLLPAQADEQRYISIRNTDTVWTPGNICVYQFRLDNGGSGTGFGQLNVSLRLKDKAGKTLAQGVMEVAPFGESDATRSQDAFLEYECVESVSAVVILKVTELHAGHQTDLPLSIFDPQYYQPLSVSVALN
;
A
#
# COMPACT_ATOMS: atom_id res chain seq x y z
N MET A 1 7.07 41.17 -72.53
CA MET A 1 7.97 40.32 -71.78
C MET A 1 7.33 40.19 -70.34
N ASN A 2 6.62 39.11 -70.19
CA ASN A 2 5.90 38.85 -68.91
C ASN A 2 6.71 37.86 -68.07
N ARG A 3 7.19 38.31 -66.94
CA ARG A 3 7.79 37.45 -65.93
C ARG A 3 6.72 37.05 -64.94
N PHE A 4 6.27 35.81 -65.06
CA PHE A 4 5.44 35.18 -64.04
C PHE A 4 6.32 34.70 -62.90
N VAL A 5 6.14 35.32 -61.73
CA VAL A 5 6.71 34.81 -60.49
C VAL A 5 5.70 33.86 -59.94
N LYS A 6 6.01 32.56 -59.93
CA LYS A 6 5.23 31.54 -59.24
C LYS A 6 5.55 31.57 -57.74
N ALA A 7 4.62 32.01 -56.95
CA ALA A 7 4.67 31.88 -55.50
C ALA A 7 4.32 30.42 -55.13
N LEU A 8 5.22 29.73 -54.43
CA LEU A 8 4.91 28.48 -53.78
C LEU A 8 4.23 28.75 -52.44
N PRO A 9 3.15 28.05 -52.13
CA PRO A 9 2.61 28.13 -50.78
C PRO A 9 3.43 27.26 -49.82
N PHE A 10 3.97 27.90 -48.82
CA PHE A 10 4.57 27.24 -47.66
C PHE A 10 3.43 26.60 -46.85
N ILE A 11 3.32 25.28 -46.89
CA ILE A 11 2.43 24.54 -45.97
C ILE A 11 3.20 24.35 -44.67
N ALA A 12 2.93 25.20 -43.70
CA ALA A 12 3.39 25.00 -42.34
C ALA A 12 2.53 23.87 -41.72
N GLY A 13 3.10 22.64 -41.68
CA GLY A 13 2.53 21.53 -40.98
C GLY A 13 2.60 21.80 -39.48
N LEU A 14 1.48 22.19 -38.87
CA LEU A 14 1.34 22.18 -37.43
C LEU A 14 1.28 20.72 -36.96
N THR A 15 2.42 20.21 -36.47
CA THR A 15 2.45 18.95 -35.73
C THR A 15 1.83 19.22 -34.37
N LEU A 16 0.54 18.94 -34.21
CA LEU A 16 -0.09 18.91 -32.90
C LEU A 16 0.52 17.73 -32.15
N CYS A 17 1.50 18.02 -31.28
CA CYS A 17 1.86 17.09 -30.23
C CYS A 17 0.66 16.99 -29.28
N HIS A 18 -0.13 15.93 -29.44
CA HIS A 18 -1.07 15.53 -28.45
C HIS A 18 -0.27 15.06 -27.22
N LEU A 19 -0.02 15.96 -26.29
CA LEU A 19 0.34 15.60 -24.93
C LEU A 19 -0.87 14.88 -24.37
N LEU A 20 -0.83 13.54 -24.42
CA LEU A 20 -1.74 12.74 -23.60
C LEU A 20 -1.49 13.16 -22.16
N PRO A 21 -2.54 13.60 -21.42
CA PRO A 21 -2.37 13.82 -20.00
C PRO A 21 -1.86 12.51 -19.42
N ALA A 22 -0.69 12.55 -18.78
CA ALA A 22 -0.28 11.45 -17.94
C ALA A 22 -1.43 11.24 -16.95
N GLN A 23 -2.17 10.13 -17.09
CA GLN A 23 -3.11 9.73 -16.06
C GLN A 23 -2.24 9.56 -14.82
N ALA A 24 -2.38 10.48 -13.86
CA ALA A 24 -1.91 10.24 -12.53
C ALA A 24 -2.59 8.94 -12.10
N ASP A 25 -1.82 7.85 -12.02
CA ASP A 25 -2.28 6.67 -11.35
C ASP A 25 -2.84 7.16 -10.01
N GLU A 26 -4.15 7.03 -9.84
CA GLU A 26 -4.75 7.30 -8.53
C GLU A 26 -4.03 6.36 -7.60
N GLN A 27 -3.08 6.92 -6.87
CA GLN A 27 -2.23 6.14 -5.98
C GLN A 27 -3.14 5.56 -4.91
N ARG A 28 -3.38 4.27 -5.01
CA ARG A 28 -4.08 3.53 -3.97
C ARG A 28 -3.31 3.71 -2.67
N TYR A 29 -4.03 3.87 -1.57
CA TYR A 29 -3.41 3.97 -0.26
C TYR A 29 -4.12 3.08 0.74
N ILE A 30 -3.44 2.75 1.81
CA ILE A 30 -3.94 1.96 2.91
C ILE A 30 -3.57 2.66 4.21
N SER A 31 -4.57 3.17 4.92
CA SER A 31 -4.41 3.51 6.33
C SER A 31 -4.33 2.21 7.13
N ILE A 32 -3.31 2.03 7.93
CA ILE A 32 -3.12 0.83 8.75
C ILE A 32 -2.82 1.19 10.20
N ARG A 33 -3.49 0.51 11.12
CA ARG A 33 -3.24 0.66 12.55
C ARG A 33 -3.33 -0.69 13.26
N ASN A 34 -2.59 -0.84 14.34
CA ASN A 34 -2.81 -1.92 15.29
C ASN A 34 -4.02 -1.56 16.16
N THR A 35 -4.97 -2.47 16.28
CA THR A 35 -6.21 -2.25 17.05
C THR A 35 -6.19 -2.96 18.39
N ASP A 36 -5.54 -4.11 18.45
CA ASP A 36 -5.48 -4.90 19.67
C ASP A 36 -4.33 -5.92 19.61
N THR A 37 -4.01 -6.49 20.76
CA THR A 37 -3.17 -7.66 20.90
C THR A 37 -3.85 -8.62 21.85
N VAL A 38 -4.24 -9.78 21.36
CA VAL A 38 -4.95 -10.78 22.12
C VAL A 38 -4.03 -11.94 22.45
N TRP A 39 -3.94 -12.27 23.72
CA TRP A 39 -3.21 -13.44 24.17
C TRP A 39 -4.13 -14.66 24.18
N THR A 40 -3.72 -15.71 23.49
CA THR A 40 -4.48 -16.95 23.36
C THR A 40 -3.79 -18.10 24.07
N PRO A 41 -4.54 -19.18 24.43
CA PRO A 41 -3.94 -20.38 25.00
C PRO A 41 -2.81 -20.92 24.15
N GLY A 42 -1.75 -21.45 24.77
CA GLY A 42 -0.57 -21.96 24.09
C GLY A 42 0.52 -20.92 23.83
N ASN A 43 0.44 -19.78 24.50
CA ASN A 43 1.41 -18.69 24.40
C ASN A 43 1.47 -18.07 22.98
N ILE A 44 0.34 -17.98 22.31
CA ILE A 44 0.22 -17.31 21.00
C ILE A 44 -0.40 -15.95 21.21
N CYS A 45 0.24 -14.92 20.67
CA CYS A 45 -0.28 -13.56 20.59
C CYS A 45 -0.83 -13.29 19.19
N VAL A 46 -2.04 -12.75 19.15
CA VAL A 46 -2.70 -12.32 17.92
C VAL A 46 -2.67 -10.80 17.87
N TYR A 47 -1.89 -10.26 16.97
CA TYR A 47 -1.82 -8.82 16.72
C TYR A 47 -2.86 -8.48 15.67
N GLN A 48 -3.84 -7.68 16.07
CA GLN A 48 -4.93 -7.26 15.18
C GLN A 48 -4.61 -5.93 14.51
N PHE A 49 -4.93 -5.84 13.22
CA PHE A 49 -4.76 -4.63 12.44
C PHE A 49 -6.05 -4.33 11.69
N ARG A 50 -6.32 -3.05 11.53
CA ARG A 50 -7.34 -2.58 10.61
C ARG A 50 -6.71 -1.81 9.47
N LEU A 51 -7.04 -2.21 8.25
CA LEU A 51 -6.64 -1.57 7.02
C LEU A 51 -7.86 -0.88 6.41
N ASP A 52 -7.69 0.32 5.88
CA ASP A 52 -8.76 1.11 5.27
C ASP A 52 -8.21 1.87 4.06
N ASN A 53 -8.86 1.72 2.91
CA ASN A 53 -8.45 2.42 1.68
C ASN A 53 -9.24 3.69 1.39
N GLY A 54 -10.07 4.15 2.33
CA GLY A 54 -10.86 5.36 2.19
C GLY A 54 -12.12 5.23 1.33
N GLY A 55 -12.45 4.03 0.82
CA GLY A 55 -13.62 3.83 -0.04
C GLY A 55 -13.43 4.42 -1.44
N SER A 56 -12.19 4.47 -1.94
CA SER A 56 -11.84 5.09 -3.23
C SER A 56 -12.42 4.38 -4.46
N GLY A 57 -13.00 3.18 -4.29
CA GLY A 57 -13.53 2.37 -5.39
C GLY A 57 -12.48 1.54 -6.12
N THR A 58 -11.20 1.73 -5.82
CA THR A 58 -10.10 0.91 -6.33
C THR A 58 -9.60 0.01 -5.21
N GLY A 59 -10.04 -1.24 -5.26
CA GLY A 59 -9.74 -2.23 -4.22
C GLY A 59 -8.34 -2.83 -4.33
N PHE A 60 -8.05 -3.65 -3.34
CA PHE A 60 -6.86 -4.49 -3.29
C PHE A 60 -7.26 -5.96 -3.43
N GLY A 61 -6.44 -6.73 -4.13
CA GLY A 61 -6.46 -8.18 -4.05
C GLY A 61 -5.93 -8.65 -2.69
N GLN A 62 -5.70 -9.94 -2.55
CA GLN A 62 -5.10 -10.48 -1.33
C GLN A 62 -3.69 -9.89 -1.13
N LEU A 63 -3.44 -9.36 0.06
CA LEU A 63 -2.12 -8.85 0.41
C LEU A 63 -1.38 -9.82 1.33
N ASN A 64 -0.08 -9.91 1.14
CA ASN A 64 0.86 -10.47 2.11
C ASN A 64 1.74 -9.34 2.61
N VAL A 65 1.62 -9.03 3.89
CA VAL A 65 2.35 -7.94 4.53
C VAL A 65 3.38 -8.53 5.49
N SER A 66 4.65 -8.34 5.18
CA SER A 66 5.75 -8.76 6.06
C SER A 66 5.95 -7.72 7.16
N LEU A 67 5.88 -8.17 8.38
CA LEU A 67 5.94 -7.35 9.59
C LEU A 67 7.12 -7.74 10.46
N ARG A 68 7.66 -6.74 11.15
CA ARG A 68 8.68 -6.91 12.19
C ARG A 68 8.16 -6.30 13.48
N LEU A 69 8.22 -7.07 14.55
CA LEU A 69 7.93 -6.62 15.92
C LEU A 69 9.21 -6.12 16.56
N LYS A 70 9.15 -4.95 17.17
CA LYS A 70 10.30 -4.30 17.83
C LYS A 70 9.98 -3.89 19.25
N ASP A 71 11.01 -3.83 20.08
CA ASP A 71 10.96 -3.21 21.40
C ASP A 71 11.21 -1.69 21.33
N LYS A 72 11.17 -1.03 22.48
CA LYS A 72 11.41 0.42 22.58
C LYS A 72 12.80 0.84 22.14
N ALA A 73 13.80 -0.05 22.24
CA ALA A 73 15.18 0.21 21.81
C ALA A 73 15.37 -0.01 20.30
N GLY A 74 14.34 -0.46 19.58
CA GLY A 74 14.42 -0.75 18.16
C GLY A 74 14.95 -2.13 17.84
N LYS A 75 15.12 -3.00 18.86
CA LYS A 75 15.55 -4.38 18.66
C LYS A 75 14.42 -5.19 18.03
N THR A 76 14.75 -5.97 17.00
CA THR A 76 13.82 -6.93 16.39
C THR A 76 13.58 -8.10 17.34
N LEU A 77 12.31 -8.32 17.68
CA LEU A 77 11.88 -9.41 18.55
C LEU A 77 11.33 -10.58 17.75
N ALA A 78 10.64 -10.30 16.64
CA ALA A 78 10.00 -11.30 15.81
C ALA A 78 9.75 -10.75 14.41
N GLN A 79 9.51 -11.64 13.44
CA GLN A 79 9.06 -11.32 12.10
C GLN A 79 8.01 -12.32 11.65
N GLY A 80 7.06 -11.86 10.84
CA GLY A 80 6.02 -12.71 10.29
C GLY A 80 5.35 -12.08 9.08
N VAL A 81 4.49 -12.84 8.45
CA VAL A 81 3.68 -12.41 7.31
C VAL A 81 2.22 -12.43 7.71
N MET A 82 1.55 -11.32 7.51
CA MET A 82 0.12 -11.16 7.72
C MET A 82 -0.60 -11.25 6.38
N GLU A 83 -1.57 -12.14 6.27
CA GLU A 83 -2.46 -12.21 5.12
C GLU A 83 -3.64 -11.26 5.31
N VAL A 84 -3.96 -10.50 4.26
CA VAL A 84 -5.10 -9.59 4.23
C VAL A 84 -6.02 -10.00 3.10
N ALA A 85 -7.27 -10.32 3.40
CA ALA A 85 -8.27 -10.63 2.40
C ALA A 85 -8.54 -9.43 1.47
N PRO A 86 -8.99 -9.65 0.22
CA PRO A 86 -9.33 -8.57 -0.69
C PRO A 86 -10.34 -7.59 -0.08
N PHE A 87 -10.16 -6.30 -0.33
CA PHE A 87 -11.02 -5.24 0.21
C PHE A 87 -10.96 -3.97 -0.63
N GLY A 88 -11.88 -3.04 -0.37
CA GLY A 88 -11.78 -1.66 -0.80
C GLY A 88 -12.41 -1.32 -2.14
N GLU A 89 -13.12 -2.24 -2.80
CA GLU A 89 -13.79 -1.97 -4.07
C GLU A 89 -15.00 -1.03 -3.94
N SER A 90 -15.54 -0.91 -2.73
CA SER A 90 -16.66 -0.03 -2.43
C SER A 90 -16.50 0.59 -1.04
N ASP A 91 -17.34 1.56 -0.73
CA ASP A 91 -17.36 2.14 0.61
C ASP A 91 -17.75 1.11 1.68
N ALA A 92 -18.62 0.17 1.34
CA ALA A 92 -19.02 -0.91 2.25
C ALA A 92 -17.88 -1.89 2.56
N THR A 93 -16.91 -2.04 1.67
CA THR A 93 -15.76 -2.94 1.82
C THR A 93 -14.45 -2.21 2.05
N ARG A 94 -14.51 -0.92 2.41
CA ARG A 94 -13.32 -0.05 2.54
C ARG A 94 -12.33 -0.49 3.59
N SER A 95 -12.77 -1.19 4.63
CA SER A 95 -11.91 -1.65 5.71
C SER A 95 -11.87 -3.17 5.80
N GLN A 96 -10.71 -3.67 6.20
CA GLN A 96 -10.45 -5.08 6.41
C GLN A 96 -9.63 -5.26 7.68
N ASP A 97 -10.06 -6.18 8.54
CA ASP A 97 -9.27 -6.62 9.67
C ASP A 97 -8.32 -7.74 9.23
N ALA A 98 -7.12 -7.72 9.76
CA ALA A 98 -6.10 -8.72 9.51
C ALA A 98 -5.32 -9.04 10.78
N PHE A 99 -4.67 -10.19 10.80
CA PHE A 99 -4.07 -10.73 12.02
C PHE A 99 -2.68 -11.26 11.74
N LEU A 100 -1.75 -10.95 12.64
CA LEU A 100 -0.48 -11.64 12.73
C LEU A 100 -0.48 -12.50 13.98
N GLU A 101 -0.34 -13.80 13.81
CA GLU A 101 -0.17 -14.74 14.91
C GLU A 101 1.30 -15.06 15.08
N TYR A 102 1.78 -14.96 16.31
CA TYR A 102 3.15 -15.27 16.64
C TYR A 102 3.24 -15.72 18.11
N GLU A 103 4.27 -16.51 18.42
CA GLU A 103 4.57 -16.80 19.81
C GLU A 103 4.75 -15.51 20.58
N CYS A 104 4.11 -15.40 21.76
CA CYS A 104 4.16 -14.19 22.54
C CYS A 104 5.59 -13.85 22.94
N VAL A 105 6.01 -12.64 22.64
CA VAL A 105 7.27 -12.05 23.07
C VAL A 105 6.99 -10.83 23.94
N GLU A 106 7.76 -10.68 25.00
CA GLU A 106 7.62 -9.54 25.90
C GLU A 106 8.17 -8.27 25.25
N SER A 107 7.66 -7.12 25.73
CA SER A 107 8.22 -5.80 25.39
C SER A 107 8.00 -5.34 23.95
N VAL A 108 7.06 -5.91 23.21
CA VAL A 108 6.70 -5.37 21.89
C VAL A 108 6.11 -3.97 22.08
N SER A 109 6.68 -3.00 21.37
CA SER A 109 6.22 -1.60 21.42
C SER A 109 5.91 -1.03 20.03
N ALA A 110 6.41 -1.63 18.97
CA ALA A 110 6.24 -1.13 17.62
C ALA A 110 6.19 -2.26 16.60
N VAL A 111 5.52 -1.96 15.50
CA VAL A 111 5.43 -2.82 14.31
C VAL A 111 5.99 -2.07 13.12
N VAL A 112 6.86 -2.70 12.36
CA VAL A 112 7.44 -2.15 11.14
C VAL A 112 7.02 -2.98 9.94
N ILE A 113 6.44 -2.33 8.95
CA ILE A 113 6.08 -2.96 7.67
C ILE A 113 7.34 -3.02 6.80
N LEU A 114 7.72 -4.22 6.40
CA LEU A 114 8.95 -4.46 5.62
C LEU A 114 8.70 -4.59 4.13
N LYS A 115 7.60 -5.24 3.77
CA LYS A 115 7.26 -5.58 2.39
C LYS A 115 5.77 -5.84 2.28
N VAL A 116 5.22 -5.56 1.12
CA VAL A 116 3.85 -5.92 0.76
C VAL A 116 3.79 -6.44 -0.66
N THR A 117 3.08 -7.55 -0.85
CA THR A 117 2.78 -8.11 -2.16
C THR A 117 1.28 -8.24 -2.33
N GLU A 118 0.81 -8.04 -3.55
CA GLU A 118 -0.61 -8.20 -3.92
C GLU A 118 -0.76 -9.37 -4.88
N LEU A 119 -1.69 -10.27 -4.57
CA LEU A 119 -2.13 -11.32 -5.48
C LEU A 119 -3.45 -10.87 -6.13
N HIS A 120 -3.42 -10.61 -7.42
CA HIS A 120 -4.58 -10.21 -8.19
C HIS A 120 -4.64 -10.98 -9.51
N ALA A 121 -5.78 -11.62 -9.81
CA ALA A 121 -5.99 -12.41 -11.02
C ALA A 121 -4.86 -13.45 -11.28
N GLY A 122 -4.35 -14.09 -10.23
CA GLY A 122 -3.28 -15.09 -10.30
C GLY A 122 -1.86 -14.52 -10.46
N HIS A 123 -1.71 -13.20 -10.48
CA HIS A 123 -0.41 -12.50 -10.54
C HIS A 123 -0.04 -11.89 -9.20
N GLN A 124 1.18 -12.17 -8.75
CA GLN A 124 1.75 -11.56 -7.56
C GLN A 124 2.62 -10.37 -7.96
N THR A 125 2.37 -9.22 -7.34
CA THR A 125 3.07 -7.96 -7.61
C THR A 125 3.58 -7.37 -6.31
N ASP A 126 4.82 -6.92 -6.29
CA ASP A 126 5.35 -6.12 -5.19
C ASP A 126 4.75 -4.73 -5.26
N LEU A 127 4.21 -4.25 -4.13
CA LEU A 127 3.71 -2.90 -4.01
C LEU A 127 4.73 -2.01 -3.28
N PRO A 128 4.79 -0.72 -3.60
CA PRO A 128 5.66 0.19 -2.86
C PRO A 128 5.13 0.39 -1.44
N LEU A 129 6.03 0.52 -0.47
CA LEU A 129 5.65 0.79 0.92
C LEU A 129 4.98 2.15 1.10
N SER A 130 5.15 3.05 0.15
CA SER A 130 4.50 4.37 0.13
C SER A 130 2.98 4.32 0.01
N ILE A 131 2.38 3.16 -0.30
CA ILE A 131 0.92 2.99 -0.26
C ILE A 131 0.37 3.05 1.16
N PHE A 132 1.20 2.76 2.17
CA PHE A 132 0.76 2.78 3.55
C PHE A 132 0.81 4.18 4.16
N ASP A 133 -0.29 4.51 4.82
CA ASP A 133 -0.40 5.62 5.76
C ASP A 133 -0.50 5.02 7.19
N PRO A 134 0.65 4.77 7.85
CA PRO A 134 0.66 4.09 9.13
C PRO A 134 0.19 5.02 10.23
N GLN A 135 -0.67 4.51 11.11
CA GLN A 135 -1.23 5.24 12.22
C GLN A 135 -0.47 4.95 13.51
N TYR A 136 -0.03 5.99 14.19
CA TYR A 136 0.77 5.91 15.42
C TYR A 136 -0.10 5.88 16.68
N TYR A 137 -1.21 5.14 16.62
CA TYR A 137 -2.09 5.02 17.77
C TYR A 137 -1.72 3.83 18.66
N GLN A 138 -2.06 3.95 19.94
CA GLN A 138 -2.03 2.81 20.85
C GLN A 138 -2.96 1.70 20.33
N PRO A 139 -2.68 0.41 20.60
CA PRO A 139 -1.63 -0.08 21.53
C PRO A 139 -0.20 -0.09 20.98
N LEU A 140 0.00 -0.35 19.70
CA LEU A 140 1.34 -0.39 19.09
C LEU A 140 1.47 0.66 17.98
N SER A 141 2.59 1.33 17.94
CA SER A 141 2.92 2.19 16.80
C SER A 141 3.21 1.35 15.57
N VAL A 142 2.73 1.80 14.42
CA VAL A 142 2.98 1.17 13.11
C VAL A 142 3.80 2.14 12.26
N SER A 143 4.84 1.65 11.62
CA SER A 143 5.65 2.41 10.68
C SER A 143 6.04 1.55 9.50
N VAL A 144 6.55 2.16 8.44
CA VAL A 144 7.16 1.46 7.31
C VAL A 144 8.66 1.48 7.43
N ALA A 145 9.34 0.45 6.90
CA ALA A 145 10.79 0.42 6.85
C ALA A 145 11.31 1.57 5.99
N LEU A 146 12.37 2.20 6.45
CA LEU A 146 13.13 3.20 5.68
C LEU A 146 14.08 2.46 4.75
N ASN A 147 14.11 2.87 3.46
CA ASN A 147 15.09 2.38 2.48
C ASN A 147 16.38 3.19 2.59
#